data_953f538787eb36ae7ccbf1c211de794f
#
_entry.id   953f538787eb36ae7ccbf1c211de794f
#
_cell.length_a   1.000
_cell.length_b   1.000
_cell.length_c   1.000
_cell.angle_alpha   90.00
_cell.angle_beta   90.00
_cell.angle_gamma   90.00
#
_symmetry.space_group_name_H-M   'P 1'
#
loop_
_entity.id
_entity.type
_entity.pdbx_description
1 polymer ?
#
loop_
_entity_poly.entity_id
_entity_poly.type
_entity_poly.pdbx_seq_one_letter_code
_entity_poly.pdbx_strand_id
1 'polypeptide(L)'
;MELRILPGNIANMIAAGEVVQRPASVVKELVENAVDAGSDQITVIIKDSGRTLIQVIDNGKGMTPDDAVLCFERHATSKIATAEDLEDITTFGFRGEALASIAAVAEVTLKTRTADSEVGCQVEFAASTHNSTSEVAAPVGTNISVRNLFYNVPARRKFLKSDNVEFKHIVEEFTKVALTRPETGFSLNHNGKEVFVLKPAKSLKFRIMDLLGASVTGDVVDVCADTSAARLRGFVGRPDTARKTLGNQFFFVNGRYFRSPYMHKAVMKAYEGMIADGVTPSYFIYLEVDPHSVDVNISPTKSEVKFEDDSFIFQVIYASVKETLGKNSFAGAIDFSNPEAKDMPVLGAHFTEYQPESIPQVAVDSGYNPFETEGAGASTDQATGFGGAAGRFGSSTGPVAGSGGPADGGYGSASRNFGQYVDRREDYGKLFEEKTLPVTQTIILDGKYIVSPVNDGLMIVNVRRARERILFDRALAALTKNEHVTQANMFPVKVEVGAANRAIFDDKAGILTKLGFDITPFGTDTIVVNGVPEGYSCEAGKVQTMVFDLLLILSDDSSSLPGVMESAMAEKIALMGASSGAAMTSPMEARHLLDALISSSNAELTGSGKRIMTIVTTSQVEKLF
;
A
#
# COMPACT_ATOMS: atom_id res chain seq x y z
N MET A 1 30.19 43.75 1.60
CA MET A 1 30.55 42.54 0.83
C MET A 1 30.63 42.93 -0.65
N GLU A 2 31.71 42.61 -1.31
CA GLU A 2 31.85 42.87 -2.76
C GLU A 2 31.21 41.72 -3.55
N LEU A 3 30.48 42.05 -4.63
CA LEU A 3 29.96 41.07 -5.56
C LEU A 3 31.15 40.50 -6.39
N ARG A 4 31.17 39.15 -6.50
CA ARG A 4 32.17 38.45 -7.32
C ARG A 4 31.51 37.28 -8.08
N ILE A 5 32.06 37.00 -9.27
CA ILE A 5 31.66 35.82 -10.01
C ILE A 5 32.24 34.60 -9.31
N LEU A 6 31.38 33.56 -9.09
CA LEU A 6 31.82 32.31 -8.48
C LEU A 6 32.70 31.51 -9.44
N PRO A 7 33.72 30.79 -8.97
CA PRO A 7 34.43 29.80 -9.76
C PRO A 7 33.46 28.77 -10.37
N GLY A 8 33.73 28.36 -11.61
CA GLY A 8 32.83 27.51 -12.39
C GLY A 8 32.47 26.20 -11.70
N ASN A 9 33.40 25.57 -10.95
CA ASN A 9 33.16 24.37 -10.19
C ASN A 9 32.12 24.59 -9.05
N ILE A 10 32.18 25.73 -8.35
CA ILE A 10 31.22 26.07 -7.30
C ILE A 10 29.84 26.38 -7.92
N ALA A 11 29.81 27.14 -9.01
CA ALA A 11 28.57 27.41 -9.73
C ALA A 11 27.93 26.11 -10.23
N ASN A 12 28.71 25.14 -10.73
CA ASN A 12 28.25 23.83 -11.15
C ASN A 12 27.68 23.01 -9.98
N MET A 13 28.32 23.05 -8.80
CA MET A 13 27.82 22.36 -7.60
C MET A 13 26.51 22.95 -7.08
N ILE A 14 26.31 24.27 -7.18
CA ILE A 14 25.06 24.93 -6.79
C ILE A 14 23.94 24.50 -7.73
N ALA A 15 24.15 24.60 -9.05
CA ALA A 15 23.16 24.22 -10.06
C ALA A 15 22.86 22.71 -10.05
N ALA A 16 23.88 21.87 -9.80
CA ALA A 16 23.65 20.45 -9.58
C ALA A 16 22.68 20.16 -8.42
N GLY A 17 22.49 21.12 -7.49
CA GLY A 17 21.53 20.99 -6.41
C GLY A 17 20.09 21.06 -6.83
N GLU A 18 19.80 21.70 -7.92
CA GLU A 18 18.45 21.82 -8.46
C GLU A 18 18.06 20.59 -9.30
N VAL A 19 19.03 19.99 -9.99
CA VAL A 19 18.84 18.85 -10.91
C VAL A 19 19.03 17.51 -10.20
N VAL A 20 20.13 17.36 -9.44
CA VAL A 20 20.52 16.10 -8.77
C VAL A 20 20.30 16.21 -7.26
N GLN A 21 19.10 15.89 -6.83
CA GLN A 21 18.73 15.92 -5.40
C GLN A 21 19.01 14.59 -4.70
N ARG A 22 18.91 13.46 -5.42
CA ARG A 22 19.02 12.10 -4.90
C ARG A 22 19.46 11.11 -6.00
N PRO A 23 19.81 9.84 -5.64
CA PRO A 23 20.16 8.81 -6.62
C PRO A 23 19.11 8.58 -7.71
N ALA A 24 17.83 8.60 -7.33
CA ALA A 24 16.72 8.44 -8.27
C ALA A 24 16.70 9.51 -9.38
N SER A 25 17.13 10.77 -9.09
CA SER A 25 17.23 11.81 -10.10
C SER A 25 18.30 11.48 -11.15
N VAL A 26 19.43 10.90 -10.73
CA VAL A 26 20.49 10.44 -11.65
C VAL A 26 19.97 9.31 -12.54
N VAL A 27 19.31 8.30 -11.95
CA VAL A 27 18.73 7.18 -12.72
C VAL A 27 17.72 7.70 -13.73
N LYS A 28 16.83 8.61 -13.34
CA LYS A 28 15.85 9.22 -14.24
C LYS A 28 16.51 9.85 -15.45
N GLU A 29 17.44 10.80 -15.23
CA GLU A 29 18.08 11.53 -16.34
C GLU A 29 18.90 10.59 -17.25
N LEU A 30 19.61 9.58 -16.71
CA LEU A 30 20.38 8.64 -17.51
C LEU A 30 19.49 7.70 -18.34
N VAL A 31 18.40 7.19 -17.75
CA VAL A 31 17.46 6.31 -18.46
C VAL A 31 16.69 7.08 -19.53
N GLU A 32 16.25 8.33 -19.25
CA GLU A 32 15.64 9.22 -20.23
C GLU A 32 16.58 9.51 -21.40
N ASN A 33 17.88 9.73 -21.14
CA ASN A 33 18.87 9.92 -22.19
C ASN A 33 19.08 8.65 -23.03
N ALA A 34 19.07 7.46 -22.42
CA ALA A 34 19.16 6.20 -23.15
C ALA A 34 17.94 5.98 -24.07
N VAL A 35 16.73 6.32 -23.60
CA VAL A 35 15.51 6.31 -24.45
C VAL A 35 15.63 7.30 -25.61
N ASP A 36 16.06 8.54 -25.35
CA ASP A 36 16.24 9.57 -26.37
C ASP A 36 17.33 9.19 -27.39
N ALA A 37 18.29 8.32 -27.01
CA ALA A 37 19.28 7.76 -27.93
C ALA A 37 18.72 6.66 -28.84
N GLY A 38 17.44 6.32 -28.72
CA GLY A 38 16.76 5.30 -29.54
C GLY A 38 17.13 3.87 -29.15
N SER A 39 17.41 3.62 -27.89
CA SER A 39 17.83 2.30 -27.41
C SER A 39 16.69 1.30 -27.35
N ASP A 40 16.93 0.08 -27.84
CA ASP A 40 15.98 -1.05 -27.74
C ASP A 40 16.13 -1.82 -26.43
N GLN A 41 17.31 -1.73 -25.79
CA GLN A 41 17.63 -2.41 -24.54
C GLN A 41 18.38 -1.48 -23.60
N ILE A 42 17.86 -1.32 -22.38
CA ILE A 42 18.45 -0.48 -21.34
C ILE A 42 18.65 -1.29 -20.08
N THR A 43 19.88 -1.33 -19.56
CA THR A 43 20.24 -2.04 -18.33
C THR A 43 20.69 -1.05 -17.26
N VAL A 44 20.07 -1.10 -16.10
CA VAL A 44 20.37 -0.26 -14.94
C VAL A 44 20.95 -1.14 -13.82
N ILE A 45 22.15 -0.80 -13.36
CA ILE A 45 22.84 -1.52 -12.28
C ILE A 45 23.07 -0.54 -11.13
N ILE A 46 22.57 -0.92 -9.96
CA ILE A 46 22.62 -0.10 -8.74
C ILE A 46 23.36 -0.87 -7.64
N LYS A 47 24.28 -0.19 -6.96
CA LYS A 47 24.89 -0.68 -5.71
C LYS A 47 24.67 0.32 -4.59
N ASP A 48 24.36 -0.20 -3.39
CA ASP A 48 24.10 0.58 -2.17
C ASP A 48 23.10 1.72 -2.43
N SER A 49 22.00 1.34 -3.11
CA SER A 49 20.90 2.28 -3.46
C SER A 49 21.35 3.54 -4.20
N GLY A 50 22.41 3.39 -5.00
CA GLY A 50 22.96 4.45 -5.84
C GLY A 50 24.00 5.33 -5.16
N ARG A 51 24.38 5.06 -3.92
CA ARG A 51 25.46 5.80 -3.23
C ARG A 51 26.84 5.44 -3.76
N THR A 52 27.07 4.14 -4.00
CA THR A 52 28.35 3.62 -4.49
C THR A 52 28.41 3.57 -6.01
N LEU A 53 27.34 3.08 -6.66
CA LEU A 53 27.29 2.95 -8.12
C LEU A 53 25.88 3.09 -8.65
N ILE A 54 25.74 3.94 -9.67
CA ILE A 54 24.62 3.95 -10.62
C ILE A 54 25.23 3.77 -12.00
N GLN A 55 24.88 2.68 -12.69
CA GLN A 55 25.36 2.41 -14.04
C GLN A 55 24.19 2.18 -14.97
N VAL A 56 24.17 2.89 -16.09
CA VAL A 56 23.18 2.71 -17.17
C VAL A 56 23.93 2.31 -18.44
N ILE A 57 23.48 1.22 -19.04
CA ILE A 57 24.02 0.65 -20.26
C ILE A 57 22.90 0.61 -21.29
N ASP A 58 23.11 1.19 -22.44
CA ASP A 58 22.17 1.23 -23.54
C ASP A 58 22.82 0.80 -24.85
N ASN A 59 22.02 0.37 -25.81
CA ASN A 59 22.43 0.02 -27.16
C ASN A 59 21.97 1.06 -28.20
N GLY A 60 21.83 2.32 -27.80
CA GLY A 60 21.41 3.41 -28.67
C GLY A 60 22.50 3.84 -29.67
N LYS A 61 22.31 5.02 -30.28
CA LYS A 61 23.21 5.54 -31.34
C LYS A 61 24.66 5.78 -30.90
N GLY A 62 24.93 5.88 -29.61
CA GLY A 62 26.24 6.22 -29.07
C GLY A 62 26.63 7.68 -29.33
N MET A 63 27.92 8.03 -29.06
CA MET A 63 28.50 9.34 -29.22
C MET A 63 29.87 9.24 -29.89
N THR A 64 30.25 10.28 -30.64
CA THR A 64 31.64 10.47 -31.15
C THR A 64 32.58 10.80 -29.98
N PRO A 65 33.90 10.62 -30.09
CA PRO A 65 34.82 10.99 -29.02
C PRO A 65 34.72 12.47 -28.60
N ASP A 66 34.48 13.37 -29.54
CA ASP A 66 34.32 14.81 -29.27
C ASP A 66 33.00 15.06 -28.50
N ASP A 67 31.89 14.46 -28.94
CA ASP A 67 30.60 14.56 -28.26
C ASP A 67 30.64 13.94 -26.87
N ALA A 68 31.41 12.88 -26.66
CA ALA A 68 31.55 12.21 -25.36
C ALA A 68 32.24 13.09 -24.30
N VAL A 69 33.10 14.03 -24.73
CA VAL A 69 33.67 15.06 -23.87
C VAL A 69 32.70 16.24 -23.73
N LEU A 70 32.15 16.71 -24.86
CA LEU A 70 31.28 17.89 -24.92
C LEU A 70 29.97 17.70 -24.11
N CYS A 71 29.44 16.48 -24.01
CA CYS A 71 28.17 16.21 -23.28
C CYS A 71 28.23 16.53 -21.77
N PHE A 72 29.43 16.75 -21.21
CA PHE A 72 29.62 17.19 -19.83
C PHE A 72 29.74 18.71 -19.67
N GLU A 73 29.75 19.45 -20.79
CA GLU A 73 29.67 20.89 -20.75
C GLU A 73 28.23 21.36 -20.55
N ARG A 74 28.07 22.52 -19.92
CA ARG A 74 26.74 23.09 -19.70
C ARG A 74 26.17 23.60 -21.03
N HIS A 75 24.86 23.42 -21.18
CA HIS A 75 24.10 23.81 -22.37
C HIS A 75 24.52 23.05 -23.64
N ALA A 76 25.33 22.00 -23.53
CA ALA A 76 25.62 21.09 -24.62
C ALA A 76 24.48 20.11 -24.84
N THR A 77 23.76 20.23 -25.93
CA THR A 77 22.63 19.38 -26.29
C THR A 77 22.57 19.19 -27.80
N SER A 78 22.16 18.02 -28.24
CA SER A 78 21.87 17.70 -29.64
C SER A 78 20.35 17.70 -29.95
N LYS A 79 19.52 18.12 -28.98
CA LYS A 79 18.07 17.91 -29.01
C LYS A 79 17.29 19.18 -29.37
N ILE A 80 17.87 20.33 -29.15
CA ILE A 80 17.33 21.66 -29.53
C ILE A 80 18.45 22.51 -30.12
N ALA A 81 18.15 23.30 -31.13
CA ALA A 81 19.08 24.23 -31.74
C ALA A 81 18.49 25.64 -31.89
N THR A 82 17.17 25.75 -31.99
CA THR A 82 16.46 27.01 -32.23
C THR A 82 15.47 27.31 -31.11
N ALA A 83 14.93 28.53 -31.10
CA ALA A 83 13.87 28.90 -30.12
C ALA A 83 12.55 28.16 -30.40
N GLU A 84 12.27 27.88 -31.68
CA GLU A 84 11.10 27.12 -32.10
C GLU A 84 11.12 25.68 -31.56
N ASP A 85 12.31 25.04 -31.47
CA ASP A 85 12.47 23.71 -30.89
C ASP A 85 12.05 23.64 -29.40
N LEU A 86 12.02 24.78 -28.69
CA LEU A 86 11.54 24.86 -27.31
C LEU A 86 10.01 24.76 -27.22
N GLU A 87 9.31 25.08 -28.30
CA GLU A 87 7.84 24.96 -28.36
C GLU A 87 7.41 23.57 -28.83
N ASP A 88 8.33 22.78 -29.46
CA ASP A 88 8.07 21.40 -29.95
C ASP A 88 9.01 20.39 -29.30
N ILE A 89 8.97 20.31 -27.96
CA ILE A 89 9.81 19.36 -27.21
C ILE A 89 9.21 17.96 -27.24
N THR A 90 9.75 17.09 -28.07
CA THR A 90 9.38 15.68 -28.21
C THR A 90 10.30 14.73 -27.42
N THR A 91 11.50 15.17 -27.01
CA THR A 91 12.50 14.39 -26.27
C THR A 91 12.35 14.59 -24.76
N PHE A 92 12.77 13.60 -23.95
CA PHE A 92 12.78 13.73 -22.48
C PHE A 92 13.75 14.79 -21.97
N GLY A 93 14.97 14.82 -22.49
CA GLY A 93 15.99 15.82 -22.16
C GLY A 93 16.08 16.90 -23.25
N PHE A 94 16.38 18.15 -22.88
CA PHE A 94 16.60 19.25 -23.83
C PHE A 94 17.58 20.30 -23.31
N ARG A 95 17.77 20.47 -22.00
CA ARG A 95 18.53 21.58 -21.39
C ARG A 95 20.06 21.46 -21.50
N GLY A 96 20.60 20.25 -21.75
CA GLY A 96 22.06 20.01 -21.79
C GLY A 96 22.75 20.26 -20.43
N GLU A 97 22.08 19.98 -19.29
CA GLU A 97 22.63 20.28 -17.96
C GLU A 97 22.76 19.04 -17.06
N ALA A 98 22.10 17.94 -17.41
CA ALA A 98 22.01 16.75 -16.54
C ALA A 98 23.38 16.10 -16.31
N LEU A 99 24.13 15.78 -17.37
CA LEU A 99 25.45 15.16 -17.27
C LEU A 99 26.47 16.06 -16.60
N ALA A 100 26.49 17.37 -16.94
CA ALA A 100 27.31 18.36 -16.28
C ALA A 100 27.05 18.45 -14.78
N SER A 101 25.77 18.41 -14.39
CA SER A 101 25.33 18.41 -12.98
C SER A 101 25.71 17.13 -12.24
N ILE A 102 25.60 15.97 -12.87
CA ILE A 102 26.02 14.68 -12.29
C ILE A 102 27.55 14.67 -12.09
N ALA A 103 28.33 15.07 -13.11
CA ALA A 103 29.80 15.11 -13.03
C ALA A 103 30.32 16.11 -11.98
N ALA A 104 29.52 17.14 -11.63
CA ALA A 104 29.88 18.10 -10.58
C ALA A 104 29.84 17.48 -9.17
N VAL A 105 29.04 16.44 -8.94
CA VAL A 105 28.82 15.87 -7.61
C VAL A 105 29.16 14.38 -7.49
N ALA A 106 29.73 13.79 -8.54
CA ALA A 106 30.10 12.37 -8.60
C ALA A 106 31.36 12.15 -9.45
N GLU A 107 31.88 10.93 -9.40
CA GLU A 107 32.87 10.41 -10.33
C GLU A 107 32.14 9.72 -11.47
N VAL A 108 32.37 10.13 -12.72
CA VAL A 108 31.66 9.60 -13.88
C VAL A 108 32.65 8.99 -14.87
N THR A 109 32.38 7.75 -15.27
CA THR A 109 33.05 7.08 -16.37
C THR A 109 32.02 6.82 -17.47
N LEU A 110 32.24 7.39 -18.65
CA LEU A 110 31.41 7.19 -19.83
C LEU A 110 32.22 6.36 -20.85
N LYS A 111 31.62 5.28 -21.37
CA LYS A 111 32.12 4.50 -22.49
C LYS A 111 31.10 4.51 -23.61
N THR A 112 31.47 4.86 -24.79
CA THR A 112 30.52 4.95 -25.89
C THR A 112 31.16 4.62 -27.23
N ARG A 113 30.34 4.18 -28.19
CA ARG A 113 30.72 3.93 -29.55
C ARG A 113 29.55 4.11 -30.50
N THR A 114 29.75 4.80 -31.61
CA THR A 114 28.76 4.86 -32.70
C THR A 114 28.86 3.63 -33.60
N ALA A 115 27.84 3.39 -34.42
CA ALA A 115 27.82 2.26 -35.35
C ALA A 115 28.92 2.38 -36.42
N ASP A 116 29.27 3.61 -36.80
CA ASP A 116 30.27 3.92 -37.84
C ASP A 116 31.72 3.85 -37.36
N SER A 117 31.95 3.70 -36.04
CA SER A 117 33.28 3.63 -35.46
C SER A 117 33.65 2.20 -35.08
N GLU A 118 34.88 1.77 -35.38
CA GLU A 118 35.38 0.45 -34.97
C GLU A 118 35.83 0.44 -33.53
N VAL A 119 36.29 1.58 -32.99
CA VAL A 119 36.85 1.72 -31.65
C VAL A 119 35.94 2.65 -30.82
N GLY A 120 35.69 2.29 -29.60
CA GLY A 120 34.94 3.11 -28.63
C GLY A 120 35.85 4.11 -27.91
N CYS A 121 35.22 5.06 -27.25
CA CYS A 121 35.86 6.08 -26.43
C CYS A 121 35.45 5.89 -24.95
N GLN A 122 36.42 6.00 -24.02
CA GLN A 122 36.16 6.13 -22.58
C GLN A 122 36.59 7.53 -22.15
N VAL A 123 35.69 8.21 -21.44
CA VAL A 123 35.94 9.55 -20.87
C VAL A 123 35.67 9.49 -19.35
N GLU A 124 36.53 10.12 -18.57
CA GLU A 124 36.44 10.15 -17.11
C GLU A 124 36.37 11.59 -16.60
N PHE A 125 35.37 11.85 -15.77
CA PHE A 125 35.15 13.13 -15.08
C PHE A 125 35.05 12.94 -13.56
N ALA A 126 35.55 13.92 -12.82
CA ALA A 126 35.32 14.03 -11.37
C ALA A 126 35.25 15.50 -10.95
N ALA A 127 34.24 15.89 -10.18
CA ALA A 127 34.04 17.27 -9.69
C ALA A 127 34.09 18.32 -10.82
N SER A 128 33.42 18.05 -11.94
CA SER A 128 33.43 18.88 -13.18
C SER A 128 34.79 18.99 -13.88
N THR A 129 35.78 18.18 -13.53
CA THR A 129 37.09 18.17 -14.17
C THR A 129 37.19 16.97 -15.09
N HIS A 130 37.60 17.21 -16.33
CA HIS A 130 37.95 16.15 -17.26
C HIS A 130 39.30 15.52 -16.85
N ASN A 131 39.34 14.22 -16.58
CA ASN A 131 40.53 13.53 -16.11
C ASN A 131 41.29 12.83 -17.24
N SER A 132 40.55 12.10 -18.08
CA SER A 132 41.18 11.31 -19.16
C SER A 132 40.20 11.02 -20.28
N THR A 133 40.76 10.87 -21.49
CA THR A 133 40.08 10.27 -22.65
C THR A 133 40.98 9.18 -23.20
N SER A 134 40.43 7.99 -23.43
CA SER A 134 41.18 6.86 -23.99
C SER A 134 40.31 6.04 -24.94
N GLU A 135 40.95 5.37 -25.87
CA GLU A 135 40.29 4.39 -26.72
C GLU A 135 40.00 3.12 -25.95
N VAL A 136 38.84 2.50 -26.17
CA VAL A 136 38.40 1.29 -25.50
C VAL A 136 37.57 0.41 -26.43
N ALA A 137 37.64 -0.89 -26.27
CA ALA A 137 36.70 -1.81 -26.90
C ALA A 137 35.35 -1.66 -26.23
N ALA A 138 34.35 -1.20 -26.97
CA ALA A 138 32.98 -1.03 -26.47
C ALA A 138 31.97 -1.50 -27.52
N PRO A 139 30.81 -2.03 -27.12
CA PRO A 139 29.69 -2.25 -28.04
C PRO A 139 29.13 -0.90 -28.53
N VAL A 140 28.33 -0.93 -29.58
CA VAL A 140 27.55 0.25 -30.01
C VAL A 140 26.59 0.65 -28.92
N GLY A 141 26.46 1.96 -28.62
CA GLY A 141 25.64 2.51 -27.56
C GLY A 141 26.47 3.24 -26.51
N THR A 142 25.91 3.38 -25.32
CA THR A 142 26.55 4.13 -24.24
C THR A 142 26.47 3.37 -22.91
N ASN A 143 27.56 3.43 -22.14
CA ASN A 143 27.66 2.88 -20.78
C ASN A 143 28.19 3.98 -19.86
N ILE A 144 27.32 4.53 -19.02
CA ILE A 144 27.64 5.57 -18.06
C ILE A 144 27.64 4.98 -16.67
N SER A 145 28.77 5.11 -15.95
CA SER A 145 28.94 4.69 -14.56
C SER A 145 29.16 5.93 -13.69
N VAL A 146 28.23 6.20 -12.79
CA VAL A 146 28.29 7.26 -11.78
C VAL A 146 28.64 6.62 -10.44
N ARG A 147 29.78 7.02 -9.87
CA ARG A 147 30.30 6.47 -8.62
C ARG A 147 30.39 7.53 -7.54
N ASN A 148 30.30 7.07 -6.28
CA ASN A 148 30.53 7.90 -5.10
C ASN A 148 29.69 9.19 -5.10
N LEU A 149 28.38 9.06 -5.39
CA LEU A 149 27.48 10.20 -5.47
C LEU A 149 27.56 11.07 -4.21
N PHE A 150 27.72 12.40 -4.37
CA PHE A 150 27.90 13.40 -3.32
C PHE A 150 29.17 13.26 -2.49
N TYR A 151 30.25 12.63 -3.03
CA TYR A 151 31.51 12.49 -2.29
C TYR A 151 32.13 13.84 -1.91
N ASN A 152 31.96 14.85 -2.76
CA ASN A 152 32.45 16.22 -2.56
C ASN A 152 31.42 17.16 -1.92
N VAL A 153 30.22 16.68 -1.57
CA VAL A 153 29.14 17.45 -0.94
C VAL A 153 28.64 16.70 0.33
N PRO A 154 29.43 16.65 1.41
CA PRO A 154 29.11 15.84 2.59
C PRO A 154 27.75 16.15 3.23
N ALA A 155 27.31 17.41 3.17
CA ALA A 155 26.00 17.80 3.68
C ALA A 155 24.88 17.04 2.97
N ARG A 156 24.87 17.01 1.61
CA ARG A 156 23.87 16.28 0.82
C ARG A 156 23.92 14.78 1.07
N ARG A 157 25.13 14.21 1.20
CA ARG A 157 25.30 12.79 1.49
C ARG A 157 24.66 12.40 2.82
N LYS A 158 24.69 13.29 3.84
CA LYS A 158 24.03 13.09 5.14
C LYS A 158 22.50 13.21 5.07
N PHE A 159 21.96 13.95 4.10
CA PHE A 159 20.51 14.09 3.89
C PHE A 159 19.87 12.96 3.08
N LEU A 160 20.67 12.06 2.50
CA LEU A 160 20.14 10.86 1.88
C LEU A 160 19.44 10.01 2.93
N LYS A 161 18.27 9.54 2.59
CA LYS A 161 17.46 8.68 3.43
C LYS A 161 18.04 7.27 3.53
N SER A 162 17.36 6.36 4.20
CA SER A 162 17.79 4.95 4.28
C SER A 162 17.90 4.33 2.89
N ASP A 163 18.72 3.30 2.75
CA ASP A 163 19.00 2.67 1.45
C ASP A 163 17.73 2.14 0.79
N ASN A 164 16.78 1.62 1.57
CA ASN A 164 15.53 1.11 1.02
C ASN A 164 14.61 2.21 0.50
N VAL A 165 14.57 3.36 1.17
CA VAL A 165 13.79 4.51 0.71
C VAL A 165 14.39 5.11 -0.54
N GLU A 166 15.72 5.25 -0.63
CA GLU A 166 16.36 5.71 -1.87
C GLU A 166 16.17 4.70 -3.00
N PHE A 167 16.25 3.39 -2.72
CA PHE A 167 15.98 2.37 -3.72
C PHE A 167 14.52 2.39 -4.20
N LYS A 168 13.55 2.58 -3.30
CA LYS A 168 12.15 2.76 -3.67
C LYS A 168 11.96 3.93 -4.65
N HIS A 169 12.59 5.07 -4.40
CA HIS A 169 12.54 6.18 -5.33
C HIS A 169 13.19 5.87 -6.69
N ILE A 170 14.28 5.08 -6.71
CA ILE A 170 14.89 4.62 -7.96
C ILE A 170 13.88 3.75 -8.74
N VAL A 171 13.24 2.80 -8.07
CA VAL A 171 12.23 1.93 -8.69
C VAL A 171 11.04 2.75 -9.21
N GLU A 172 10.58 3.76 -8.47
CA GLU A 172 9.49 4.65 -8.90
C GLU A 172 9.85 5.42 -10.18
N GLU A 173 11.05 6.02 -10.27
CA GLU A 173 11.47 6.74 -11.48
C GLU A 173 11.71 5.79 -12.66
N PHE A 174 12.33 4.64 -12.44
CA PHE A 174 12.50 3.59 -13.44
C PHE A 174 11.14 3.12 -13.99
N THR A 175 10.17 2.86 -13.12
CA THR A 175 8.81 2.43 -13.49
C THR A 175 8.11 3.47 -14.37
N LYS A 176 8.22 4.76 -14.03
CA LYS A 176 7.64 5.86 -14.81
C LYS A 176 8.14 5.85 -16.25
N VAL A 177 9.46 5.71 -16.44
CA VAL A 177 10.03 5.68 -17.79
C VAL A 177 9.66 4.38 -18.52
N ALA A 178 9.76 3.22 -17.86
CA ALA A 178 9.45 1.93 -18.47
C ALA A 178 7.98 1.81 -18.90
N LEU A 179 7.05 2.51 -18.24
CA LEU A 179 5.63 2.58 -18.63
C LEU A 179 5.40 3.38 -19.91
N THR A 180 6.32 4.30 -20.28
CA THR A 180 6.17 5.11 -21.50
C THR A 180 6.66 4.40 -22.76
N ARG A 181 7.49 3.36 -22.63
CA ARG A 181 8.16 2.65 -23.73
C ARG A 181 7.97 1.14 -23.62
N PRO A 182 6.76 0.62 -23.89
CA PRO A 182 6.50 -0.81 -23.84
C PRO A 182 7.35 -1.61 -24.84
N GLU A 183 7.75 -1.02 -25.95
CA GLU A 183 8.56 -1.62 -27.00
C GLU A 183 10.04 -1.81 -26.64
N THR A 184 10.55 -1.07 -25.63
CA THR A 184 11.93 -1.15 -25.17
C THR A 184 12.10 -2.20 -24.09
N GLY A 185 13.17 -2.98 -24.14
CA GLY A 185 13.57 -3.89 -23.08
C GLY A 185 14.28 -3.15 -21.95
N PHE A 186 13.91 -3.42 -20.70
CA PHE A 186 14.55 -2.81 -19.53
C PHE A 186 14.99 -3.87 -18.54
N SER A 187 16.14 -3.69 -17.91
CA SER A 187 16.53 -4.48 -16.75
C SER A 187 17.05 -3.59 -15.63
N LEU A 188 16.69 -3.94 -14.40
CA LEU A 188 17.16 -3.29 -13.18
C LEU A 188 17.78 -4.31 -12.25
N ASN A 189 19.05 -4.13 -11.92
CA ASN A 189 19.80 -4.95 -11.00
C ASN A 189 20.19 -4.14 -9.76
N HIS A 190 19.94 -4.66 -8.58
CA HIS A 190 20.31 -4.04 -7.31
C HIS A 190 21.16 -5.00 -6.46
N ASN A 191 22.38 -4.59 -6.16
CA ASN A 191 23.33 -5.38 -5.37
C ASN A 191 23.55 -6.82 -5.90
N GLY A 192 23.56 -6.98 -7.24
CA GLY A 192 23.74 -8.27 -7.91
C GLY A 192 22.47 -9.13 -8.02
N LYS A 193 21.31 -8.64 -7.53
CA LYS A 193 20.02 -9.30 -7.71
C LYS A 193 19.23 -8.62 -8.83
N GLU A 194 18.63 -9.39 -9.71
CA GLU A 194 17.69 -8.90 -10.73
C GLU A 194 16.37 -8.52 -10.05
N VAL A 195 15.99 -7.24 -10.17
CA VAL A 195 14.73 -6.70 -9.65
C VAL A 195 13.67 -6.70 -10.73
N PHE A 196 14.04 -6.25 -11.93
CA PHE A 196 13.19 -6.28 -13.12
C PHE A 196 13.97 -6.82 -14.32
N VAL A 197 13.29 -7.65 -15.13
CA VAL A 197 13.73 -8.09 -16.45
C VAL A 197 12.54 -7.95 -17.38
N LEU A 198 12.38 -6.78 -17.98
CA LEU A 198 11.27 -6.42 -18.83
C LEU A 198 11.64 -6.61 -20.29
N LYS A 199 11.03 -7.57 -20.95
CA LYS A 199 11.17 -7.77 -22.40
C LYS A 199 10.31 -6.74 -23.14
N PRO A 200 10.59 -6.45 -24.44
CA PRO A 200 9.66 -5.71 -25.27
C PRO A 200 8.25 -6.28 -25.17
N ALA A 201 7.28 -5.49 -24.74
CA ALA A 201 5.92 -5.92 -24.48
C ALA A 201 5.05 -5.68 -25.73
N LYS A 202 4.13 -6.62 -26.02
CA LYS A 202 3.22 -6.51 -27.17
C LYS A 202 2.18 -5.40 -27.00
N SER A 203 1.90 -5.00 -25.76
CA SER A 203 0.96 -3.92 -25.46
C SER A 203 1.30 -3.30 -24.10
N LEU A 204 0.78 -2.09 -23.88
CA LEU A 204 0.90 -1.39 -22.61
C LEU A 204 0.36 -2.20 -21.42
N LYS A 205 -0.73 -2.96 -21.59
CA LYS A 205 -1.30 -3.82 -20.55
C LYS A 205 -0.29 -4.87 -20.05
N PHE A 206 0.45 -5.50 -20.98
CA PHE A 206 1.52 -6.44 -20.60
C PHE A 206 2.66 -5.74 -19.87
N ARG A 207 3.03 -4.54 -20.28
CA ARG A 207 4.06 -3.74 -19.58
C ARG A 207 3.64 -3.39 -18.15
N ILE A 208 2.38 -3.00 -17.94
CA ILE A 208 1.82 -2.75 -16.60
C ILE A 208 1.86 -4.03 -15.76
N MET A 209 1.51 -5.17 -16.36
CA MET A 209 1.55 -6.48 -15.69
C MET A 209 2.97 -6.86 -15.25
N ASP A 210 3.96 -6.67 -16.12
CA ASP A 210 5.35 -7.00 -15.84
C ASP A 210 5.96 -6.12 -14.73
N LEU A 211 5.51 -4.86 -14.61
CA LEU A 211 6.00 -3.89 -13.62
C LEU A 211 5.27 -3.97 -12.27
N LEU A 212 3.95 -4.15 -12.29
CA LEU A 212 3.09 -3.96 -11.12
C LEU A 212 2.33 -5.22 -10.69
N GLY A 213 2.51 -6.31 -11.44
CA GLY A 213 1.89 -7.60 -11.14
C GLY A 213 0.57 -7.85 -11.87
N ALA A 214 0.20 -9.13 -11.96
CA ALA A 214 -1.01 -9.58 -12.66
C ALA A 214 -2.30 -9.12 -11.95
N SER A 215 -2.27 -8.92 -10.65
CA SER A 215 -3.42 -8.45 -9.88
C SER A 215 -3.89 -7.07 -10.35
N VAL A 216 -2.95 -6.14 -10.62
CA VAL A 216 -3.29 -4.78 -11.09
C VAL A 216 -3.96 -4.83 -12.47
N THR A 217 -3.50 -5.70 -13.38
CA THR A 217 -4.06 -5.79 -14.74
C THR A 217 -5.41 -6.49 -14.82
N GLY A 218 -5.75 -7.35 -13.86
CA GLY A 218 -7.08 -7.94 -13.72
C GLY A 218 -8.12 -6.94 -13.21
N ASP A 219 -7.66 -5.92 -12.50
CA ASP A 219 -8.48 -4.92 -11.83
C ASP A 219 -8.72 -3.65 -12.67
N VAL A 220 -8.18 -3.55 -13.88
CA VAL A 220 -8.30 -2.35 -14.72
C VAL A 220 -9.09 -2.58 -16.00
N VAL A 221 -9.76 -1.53 -16.45
CA VAL A 221 -10.57 -1.46 -17.67
C VAL A 221 -9.95 -0.46 -18.64
N ASP A 222 -10.01 -0.76 -19.93
CA ASP A 222 -9.51 0.10 -20.99
C ASP A 222 -10.32 1.39 -21.08
N VAL A 223 -9.65 2.53 -21.14
CA VAL A 223 -10.23 3.85 -21.39
C VAL A 223 -9.63 4.43 -22.66
N CYS A 224 -10.48 4.92 -23.55
CA CYS A 224 -10.05 5.62 -24.76
C CYS A 224 -11.03 6.72 -25.12
N ALA A 225 -10.48 7.84 -25.62
CA ALA A 225 -11.24 8.91 -26.26
C ALA A 225 -10.38 9.55 -27.34
N ASP A 226 -11.01 9.89 -28.44
CA ASP A 226 -10.35 10.58 -29.56
C ASP A 226 -11.16 11.85 -29.84
N THR A 227 -10.53 13.00 -29.62
CA THR A 227 -11.08 14.32 -29.84
C THR A 227 -10.20 15.11 -30.79
N SER A 228 -10.67 16.23 -31.31
CA SER A 228 -9.91 17.06 -32.24
C SER A 228 -8.62 17.64 -31.63
N ALA A 229 -8.57 17.84 -30.31
CA ALA A 229 -7.44 18.49 -29.63
C ALA A 229 -6.63 17.55 -28.71
N ALA A 230 -7.18 16.39 -28.35
CA ALA A 230 -6.49 15.44 -27.49
C ALA A 230 -6.96 14.00 -27.76
N ARG A 231 -6.02 13.08 -27.76
CA ARG A 231 -6.28 11.64 -27.75
C ARG A 231 -5.93 11.10 -26.38
N LEU A 232 -6.89 10.41 -25.76
CA LEU A 232 -6.72 9.76 -24.46
C LEU A 232 -6.74 8.24 -24.63
N ARG A 233 -5.76 7.57 -24.10
CA ARG A 233 -5.71 6.10 -24.00
C ARG A 233 -5.22 5.69 -22.63
N GLY A 234 -5.57 4.50 -22.18
CA GLY A 234 -5.05 3.97 -20.93
C GLY A 234 -5.97 3.01 -20.24
N PHE A 235 -5.84 2.96 -18.92
CA PHE A 235 -6.55 2.03 -18.06
C PHE A 235 -7.00 2.72 -16.79
N VAL A 236 -8.18 2.35 -16.30
CA VAL A 236 -8.73 2.82 -15.02
C VAL A 236 -9.19 1.63 -14.19
N GLY A 237 -8.95 1.67 -12.89
CA GLY A 237 -9.28 0.61 -11.94
C GLY A 237 -10.77 0.44 -11.77
N ARG A 238 -11.23 -0.78 -11.51
CA ARG A 238 -12.60 -1.05 -11.12
C ARG A 238 -12.90 -0.38 -9.77
N PRO A 239 -14.12 0.11 -9.52
CA PRO A 239 -14.47 0.76 -8.26
C PRO A 239 -14.26 -0.12 -7.02
N ASP A 240 -14.52 -1.42 -7.13
CA ASP A 240 -14.36 -2.40 -6.05
C ASP A 240 -12.90 -2.64 -5.66
N THR A 241 -11.94 -2.29 -6.53
CA THR A 241 -10.49 -2.43 -6.28
C THR A 241 -9.81 -1.16 -5.78
N ALA A 242 -10.57 -0.07 -5.57
CA ALA A 242 -10.03 1.19 -5.06
C ALA A 242 -9.46 1.02 -3.63
N ARG A 243 -8.30 1.64 -3.37
CA ARG A 243 -7.54 1.47 -2.12
C ARG A 243 -7.33 2.81 -1.40
N LYS A 244 -7.10 2.76 -0.09
CA LYS A 244 -6.73 3.95 0.70
C LYS A 244 -5.31 4.42 0.41
N THR A 245 -4.46 3.54 -0.10
CA THR A 245 -3.06 3.83 -0.41
C THR A 245 -2.92 4.34 -1.83
N LEU A 246 -2.21 5.45 -2.00
CA LEU A 246 -1.74 5.93 -3.30
C LEU A 246 -0.60 5.02 -3.79
N GLY A 247 -0.53 4.73 -5.08
CA GLY A 247 0.56 3.90 -5.62
C GLY A 247 0.52 3.74 -7.14
N ASN A 248 -0.65 3.57 -7.71
CA ASN A 248 -0.81 3.27 -9.14
C ASN A 248 -1.60 4.37 -9.85
N GLN A 249 -1.20 5.62 -9.64
CA GLN A 249 -1.81 6.81 -10.24
C GLN A 249 -0.81 7.47 -11.20
N PHE A 250 -0.95 7.19 -12.50
CA PHE A 250 -0.01 7.67 -13.51
C PHE A 250 -0.72 8.47 -14.59
N PHE A 251 -0.21 9.68 -14.85
CA PHE A 251 -0.54 10.47 -16.01
C PHE A 251 0.68 10.62 -16.90
N PHE A 252 0.46 10.51 -18.20
CA PHE A 252 1.47 10.74 -19.22
C PHE A 252 0.92 11.68 -20.28
N VAL A 253 1.76 12.61 -20.76
CA VAL A 253 1.48 13.47 -21.90
C VAL A 253 2.62 13.39 -22.90
N ASN A 254 2.33 13.07 -24.14
CA ASN A 254 3.31 12.89 -25.22
C ASN A 254 4.49 11.98 -24.80
N GLY A 255 4.17 10.88 -24.07
CA GLY A 255 5.16 9.93 -23.54
C GLY A 255 5.91 10.38 -22.29
N ARG A 256 5.60 11.52 -21.68
CA ARG A 256 6.25 12.05 -20.48
C ARG A 256 5.34 11.93 -19.26
N TYR A 257 5.85 11.41 -18.16
CA TYR A 257 5.13 11.38 -16.87
C TYR A 257 4.92 12.81 -16.34
N PHE A 258 3.70 13.08 -15.86
CA PHE A 258 3.42 14.30 -15.13
C PHE A 258 2.50 14.07 -13.95
N ARG A 259 2.49 15.01 -13.03
CA ARG A 259 1.65 15.00 -11.84
C ARG A 259 0.78 16.26 -11.83
N SER A 260 -0.53 16.08 -11.77
CA SER A 260 -1.47 17.18 -11.67
C SER A 260 -2.58 16.85 -10.66
N PRO A 261 -2.63 17.56 -9.52
CA PRO A 261 -3.75 17.43 -8.58
C PRO A 261 -5.09 17.80 -9.22
N TYR A 262 -5.08 18.68 -10.21
CA TYR A 262 -6.28 19.09 -10.92
C TYR A 262 -6.84 17.96 -11.80
N MET A 263 -5.98 17.29 -12.58
CA MET A 263 -6.40 16.14 -13.40
C MET A 263 -6.77 14.92 -12.52
N HIS A 264 -6.11 14.76 -11.37
CA HIS A 264 -6.50 13.75 -10.38
C HIS A 264 -7.95 13.97 -9.90
N LYS A 265 -8.37 15.22 -9.66
CA LYS A 265 -9.76 15.53 -9.33
C LYS A 265 -10.74 15.15 -10.43
N ALA A 266 -10.35 15.24 -11.73
CA ALA A 266 -11.21 14.80 -12.82
C ALA A 266 -11.51 13.31 -12.73
N VAL A 267 -10.48 12.48 -12.49
CA VAL A 267 -10.65 11.05 -12.28
C VAL A 267 -11.51 10.79 -11.06
N MET A 268 -11.18 11.37 -9.91
CA MET A 268 -11.95 11.16 -8.66
C MET A 268 -13.43 11.55 -8.81
N LYS A 269 -13.72 12.64 -9.52
CA LYS A 269 -15.09 13.08 -9.80
C LYS A 269 -15.85 12.07 -10.67
N ALA A 270 -15.16 11.36 -11.58
CA ALA A 270 -15.80 10.31 -12.39
C ALA A 270 -16.20 9.09 -11.54
N TYR A 271 -15.50 8.83 -10.44
CA TYR A 271 -15.80 7.75 -9.48
C TYR A 271 -16.78 8.17 -8.37
N GLU A 272 -17.23 9.41 -8.35
CA GLU A 272 -18.13 9.92 -7.31
C GLU A 272 -19.40 9.07 -7.21
N GLY A 273 -19.74 8.63 -6.00
CA GLY A 273 -20.84 7.72 -5.73
C GLY A 273 -20.58 6.23 -6.00
N MET A 274 -19.41 5.86 -6.58
CA MET A 274 -19.03 4.47 -6.86
C MET A 274 -18.00 3.91 -5.88
N ILE A 275 -17.22 4.78 -5.23
CA ILE A 275 -16.18 4.40 -4.26
C ILE A 275 -16.43 5.09 -2.92
N ALA A 276 -15.92 4.49 -1.84
CA ALA A 276 -16.02 5.07 -0.51
C ALA A 276 -15.09 6.29 -0.34
N ASP A 277 -15.41 7.17 0.60
CA ASP A 277 -14.57 8.31 0.94
C ASP A 277 -13.16 7.88 1.38
N GLY A 278 -12.15 8.59 0.89
CA GLY A 278 -10.76 8.36 1.28
C GLY A 278 -10.08 7.16 0.60
N VAL A 279 -10.70 6.55 -0.42
CA VAL A 279 -10.05 5.57 -1.30
C VAL A 279 -9.79 6.16 -2.68
N THR A 280 -8.78 5.64 -3.36
CA THR A 280 -8.36 6.13 -4.68
C THR A 280 -8.23 4.95 -5.64
N PRO A 281 -8.78 5.03 -6.86
CA PRO A 281 -8.61 3.99 -7.88
C PRO A 281 -7.21 4.03 -8.47
N SER A 282 -6.75 2.91 -9.02
CA SER A 282 -5.57 2.88 -9.88
C SER A 282 -5.91 3.44 -11.25
N TYR A 283 -5.00 4.18 -11.88
CA TYR A 283 -5.17 4.63 -13.27
C TYR A 283 -3.83 4.86 -13.96
N PHE A 284 -3.85 4.63 -15.28
CA PHE A 284 -2.72 4.79 -16.21
C PHE A 284 -3.26 5.54 -17.43
N ILE A 285 -3.21 6.86 -17.42
CA ILE A 285 -3.82 7.73 -18.43
C ILE A 285 -2.73 8.35 -19.29
N TYR A 286 -2.79 8.11 -20.59
CA TYR A 286 -1.88 8.62 -21.61
C TYR A 286 -2.63 9.61 -22.48
N LEU A 287 -2.12 10.82 -22.53
CA LEU A 287 -2.61 11.92 -23.36
C LEU A 287 -1.64 12.17 -24.50
N GLU A 288 -2.15 12.20 -25.71
CA GLU A 288 -1.45 12.69 -26.90
C GLU A 288 -2.13 14.01 -27.30
N VAL A 289 -1.39 15.08 -27.25
CA VAL A 289 -1.85 16.45 -27.56
C VAL A 289 -0.84 17.13 -28.46
N ASP A 290 -1.25 18.22 -29.11
CA ASP A 290 -0.32 19.05 -29.88
C ASP A 290 0.79 19.56 -28.94
N PRO A 291 2.09 19.34 -29.26
CA PRO A 291 3.20 19.84 -28.45
C PRO A 291 3.12 21.35 -28.15
N HIS A 292 2.65 22.15 -29.10
CA HIS A 292 2.48 23.60 -28.92
C HIS A 292 1.40 23.98 -27.88
N SER A 293 0.47 23.06 -27.57
CA SER A 293 -0.58 23.29 -26.56
C SER A 293 -0.15 22.92 -25.13
N VAL A 294 1.13 22.53 -24.92
CA VAL A 294 1.63 22.04 -23.62
C VAL A 294 2.97 22.66 -23.27
N ASP A 295 3.02 23.39 -22.15
CA ASP A 295 4.29 23.82 -21.57
C ASP A 295 4.81 22.77 -20.57
N VAL A 296 5.94 22.14 -20.88
CA VAL A 296 6.64 21.16 -20.03
C VAL A 296 7.85 21.77 -19.31
N ASN A 297 8.20 23.03 -19.60
CA ASN A 297 9.38 23.70 -19.07
C ASN A 297 9.09 24.52 -17.79
N ILE A 298 8.14 24.08 -16.97
CA ILE A 298 7.70 24.80 -15.75
C ILE A 298 8.64 24.50 -14.57
N SER A 299 9.09 23.25 -14.43
CA SER A 299 9.84 22.78 -13.26
C SER A 299 11.16 22.13 -13.67
N PRO A 300 12.24 22.28 -12.87
CA PRO A 300 13.51 21.58 -13.10
C PRO A 300 13.35 20.06 -13.17
N THR A 301 12.41 19.50 -12.40
CA THR A 301 12.10 18.05 -12.37
C THR A 301 11.24 17.60 -13.53
N LYS A 302 10.70 18.54 -14.34
CA LYS A 302 9.84 18.27 -15.50
C LYS A 302 8.61 17.40 -15.17
N SER A 303 8.19 17.38 -13.92
CA SER A 303 7.03 16.58 -13.45
C SER A 303 5.72 17.36 -13.39
N GLU A 304 5.78 18.67 -13.64
CA GLU A 304 4.62 19.55 -13.75
C GLU A 304 4.45 19.99 -15.20
N VAL A 305 3.23 19.99 -15.66
CA VAL A 305 2.86 20.33 -17.03
C VAL A 305 1.66 21.27 -16.97
N LYS A 306 1.65 22.28 -17.83
CA LYS A 306 0.55 23.20 -18.01
C LYS A 306 0.00 23.06 -19.43
N PHE A 307 -1.29 22.82 -19.53
CA PHE A 307 -1.98 22.80 -20.82
C PHE A 307 -2.48 24.21 -21.17
N GLU A 308 -2.60 24.52 -22.43
CA GLU A 308 -3.21 25.76 -22.90
C GLU A 308 -4.66 25.87 -22.37
N ASP A 309 -5.42 24.77 -22.40
CA ASP A 309 -6.74 24.65 -21.82
C ASP A 309 -6.83 23.47 -20.84
N ASP A 310 -6.44 23.72 -19.60
CA ASP A 310 -6.55 22.74 -18.51
C ASP A 310 -7.99 22.27 -18.29
N SER A 311 -9.00 23.14 -18.54
CA SER A 311 -10.42 22.82 -18.33
C SER A 311 -10.91 21.83 -19.37
N PHE A 312 -10.46 21.97 -20.61
CA PHE A 312 -10.80 21.04 -21.69
C PHE A 312 -10.22 19.64 -21.39
N ILE A 313 -8.95 19.55 -21.04
CA ILE A 313 -8.30 18.28 -20.70
C ILE A 313 -8.98 17.62 -19.48
N PHE A 314 -9.36 18.43 -18.47
CA PHE A 314 -10.16 17.96 -17.34
C PHE A 314 -11.47 17.31 -17.79
N GLN A 315 -12.22 17.96 -18.69
CA GLN A 315 -13.50 17.44 -19.19
C GLN A 315 -13.31 16.18 -20.02
N VAL A 316 -12.26 16.09 -20.84
CA VAL A 316 -11.92 14.89 -21.62
C VAL A 316 -11.64 13.71 -20.68
N ILE A 317 -10.79 13.89 -19.67
CA ILE A 317 -10.49 12.84 -18.68
C ILE A 317 -11.76 12.43 -17.94
N TYR A 318 -12.52 13.40 -17.40
CA TYR A 318 -13.74 13.14 -16.64
C TYR A 318 -14.77 12.37 -17.47
N ALA A 319 -15.08 12.83 -18.68
CA ALA A 319 -16.07 12.22 -19.53
C ALA A 319 -15.67 10.81 -19.96
N SER A 320 -14.42 10.62 -20.38
CA SER A 320 -13.90 9.33 -20.83
C SER A 320 -13.90 8.28 -19.72
N VAL A 321 -13.45 8.66 -18.53
CA VAL A 321 -13.46 7.76 -17.36
C VAL A 321 -14.89 7.43 -16.95
N LYS A 322 -15.77 8.43 -16.87
CA LYS A 322 -17.18 8.23 -16.50
C LYS A 322 -17.93 7.35 -17.49
N GLU A 323 -17.69 7.55 -18.79
CA GLU A 323 -18.28 6.72 -19.85
C GLU A 323 -17.80 5.27 -19.75
N THR A 324 -16.50 5.07 -19.53
CA THR A 324 -15.90 3.73 -19.35
C THR A 324 -16.50 3.01 -18.15
N LEU A 325 -16.64 3.71 -17.01
CA LEU A 325 -17.26 3.15 -15.80
C LEU A 325 -18.74 2.83 -16.01
N GLY A 326 -19.45 3.64 -16.77
CA GLY A 326 -20.87 3.40 -17.11
C GLY A 326 -21.08 2.23 -18.04
N LYS A 327 -20.22 2.06 -19.06
CA LYS A 327 -20.28 0.92 -20.00
C LYS A 327 -19.95 -0.41 -19.34
N ASN A 328 -19.03 -0.41 -18.39
CA ASN A 328 -18.65 -1.59 -17.62
C ASN A 328 -19.42 -1.57 -16.29
N SER A 329 -20.72 -1.84 -16.35
CA SER A 329 -21.62 -1.89 -15.19
C SER A 329 -21.07 -2.84 -14.12
N PHE A 330 -20.39 -2.32 -13.10
CA PHE A 330 -19.79 -3.08 -11.98
C PHE A 330 -20.81 -3.41 -10.87
N ALA A 331 -21.98 -2.78 -10.88
CA ALA A 331 -23.13 -3.29 -10.15
C ALA A 331 -23.60 -4.52 -10.91
N GLY A 332 -23.58 -5.70 -10.28
CA GLY A 332 -24.09 -6.92 -10.89
C GLY A 332 -25.40 -6.59 -11.57
N ALA A 333 -25.49 -6.81 -12.88
CA ALA A 333 -26.71 -6.61 -13.61
C ALA A 333 -27.77 -7.43 -12.87
N ILE A 334 -28.76 -6.75 -12.30
CA ILE A 334 -29.98 -7.43 -11.87
C ILE A 334 -30.55 -7.92 -13.19
N ASP A 335 -30.31 -9.19 -13.48
CA ASP A 335 -30.81 -9.84 -14.67
C ASP A 335 -32.33 -10.00 -14.50
N PHE A 336 -33.07 -9.04 -15.00
CA PHE A 336 -34.53 -9.09 -15.04
C PHE A 336 -35.04 -10.15 -16.03
N SER A 337 -34.17 -10.80 -16.77
CA SER A 337 -34.52 -11.83 -17.75
C SER A 337 -34.42 -13.26 -17.21
N ASN A 338 -34.09 -13.45 -15.91
CA ASN A 338 -34.05 -14.79 -15.32
C ASN A 338 -35.49 -15.34 -15.15
N PRO A 339 -35.88 -16.37 -15.93
CA PRO A 339 -37.24 -16.93 -15.86
C PRO A 339 -37.54 -17.64 -14.54
N GLU A 340 -36.56 -17.80 -13.62
CA GLU A 340 -36.73 -18.40 -12.31
C GLU A 340 -37.04 -17.39 -11.19
N ALA A 341 -37.01 -16.07 -11.49
CA ALA A 341 -37.43 -15.02 -10.56
C ALA A 341 -38.96 -14.90 -10.52
N LYS A 342 -39.65 -16.01 -10.18
CA LYS A 342 -41.12 -16.05 -10.24
C LYS A 342 -41.85 -15.45 -9.06
N ASP A 343 -41.21 -14.91 -8.05
CA ASP A 343 -41.92 -14.43 -6.86
C ASP A 343 -41.28 -13.15 -6.23
N MET A 344 -41.08 -12.09 -7.03
CA MET A 344 -41.00 -10.78 -6.41
C MET A 344 -42.38 -10.10 -6.44
N PRO A 345 -42.99 -9.78 -5.27
CA PRO A 345 -44.24 -9.05 -5.27
C PRO A 345 -44.02 -7.66 -5.87
N VAL A 346 -44.70 -7.38 -6.97
CA VAL A 346 -44.72 -6.05 -7.59
C VAL A 346 -45.47 -5.12 -6.60
N LEU A 347 -44.71 -4.25 -5.95
CA LEU A 347 -45.32 -3.17 -5.16
C LEU A 347 -46.12 -2.25 -6.11
N GLY A 348 -47.43 -2.41 -6.11
CA GLY A 348 -48.31 -1.53 -6.88
C GLY A 348 -49.46 -2.16 -7.66
N ALA A 349 -49.59 -3.50 -7.69
CA ALA A 349 -50.76 -4.14 -8.32
C ALA A 349 -51.77 -4.57 -7.27
N HIS A 350 -52.82 -3.77 -7.14
CA HIS A 350 -54.14 -4.08 -6.59
C HIS A 350 -54.19 -4.76 -5.22
N PHE A 351 -54.42 -3.95 -4.19
CA PHE A 351 -55.14 -4.39 -3.00
C PHE A 351 -56.53 -4.85 -3.42
N THR A 352 -56.73 -6.13 -3.70
CA THR A 352 -58.05 -6.74 -3.66
C THR A 352 -58.41 -6.96 -2.20
N GLU A 353 -59.63 -6.58 -1.89
CA GLU A 353 -60.27 -6.69 -0.58
C GLU A 353 -59.92 -8.01 0.15
N TYR A 354 -59.53 -7.85 1.40
CA TYR A 354 -59.31 -8.93 2.34
C TYR A 354 -60.57 -9.78 2.49
N GLN A 355 -60.59 -10.98 1.93
CA GLN A 355 -61.61 -12.00 2.20
C GLN A 355 -61.21 -12.80 3.45
N PRO A 356 -62.06 -12.81 4.48
CA PRO A 356 -61.72 -13.42 5.77
C PRO A 356 -61.79 -14.97 5.80
N GLU A 357 -61.92 -15.62 4.65
CA GLU A 357 -62.16 -17.09 4.58
C GLU A 357 -60.87 -17.95 4.40
N SER A 358 -59.66 -17.38 4.41
CA SER A 358 -58.45 -18.14 4.16
C SER A 358 -57.51 -18.29 5.42
N ILE A 359 -58.05 -18.25 6.61
CA ILE A 359 -57.26 -18.60 7.81
C ILE A 359 -57.18 -20.11 7.87
N PRO A 360 -56.01 -20.74 7.74
CA PRO A 360 -55.87 -22.17 7.93
C PRO A 360 -56.25 -22.53 9.37
N GLN A 361 -57.28 -23.35 9.52
CA GLN A 361 -57.64 -23.94 10.80
C GLN A 361 -56.56 -24.97 11.14
N VAL A 362 -55.76 -24.70 12.15
CA VAL A 362 -54.87 -25.67 12.74
C VAL A 362 -55.74 -26.60 13.57
N ALA A 363 -55.98 -27.83 13.11
CA ALA A 363 -56.58 -28.88 13.92
C ALA A 363 -55.58 -29.24 15.04
N VAL A 364 -55.86 -28.80 16.24
CA VAL A 364 -55.10 -29.21 17.43
C VAL A 364 -55.59 -30.59 17.82
N ASP A 365 -54.77 -31.61 17.66
CA ASP A 365 -55.01 -32.94 18.19
C ASP A 365 -54.89 -32.86 19.74
N SER A 366 -56.03 -32.90 20.43
CA SER A 366 -56.11 -32.81 21.86
C SER A 366 -55.59 -34.06 22.59
N GLY A 367 -55.13 -35.07 21.87
CA GLY A 367 -54.59 -36.33 22.39
C GLY A 367 -53.05 -36.43 22.31
N TYR A 368 -52.35 -35.42 21.78
CA TYR A 368 -50.89 -35.47 21.67
C TYR A 368 -50.21 -35.12 22.99
N ASN A 369 -49.66 -36.17 23.68
CA ASN A 369 -48.84 -36.01 24.87
C ASN A 369 -47.36 -36.30 24.52
N PRO A 370 -46.48 -35.30 24.49
CA PRO A 370 -45.08 -35.51 24.11
C PRO A 370 -44.22 -36.23 25.13
N PHE A 371 -44.79 -36.70 26.24
CA PHE A 371 -44.06 -37.36 27.35
C PHE A 371 -44.43 -38.83 27.58
N GLU A 372 -45.23 -39.46 26.73
CA GLU A 372 -45.49 -40.91 26.82
C GLU A 372 -44.57 -41.68 25.87
N THR A 373 -43.55 -42.28 26.43
CA THR A 373 -42.72 -43.31 25.83
C THR A 373 -43.26 -44.68 26.29
N GLU A 374 -43.86 -45.45 25.37
CA GLU A 374 -43.97 -46.94 25.41
C GLU A 374 -44.31 -47.38 23.98
N GLY A 375 -43.55 -48.22 23.31
CA GLY A 375 -43.24 -49.60 23.57
C GLY A 375 -43.90 -50.46 22.54
N ALA A 376 -43.10 -51.06 21.63
CA ALA A 376 -43.34 -52.34 20.92
C ALA A 376 -44.39 -52.43 19.81
N GLY A 377 -43.94 -52.87 18.65
CA GLY A 377 -44.69 -53.83 17.80
C GLY A 377 -44.75 -53.56 16.31
N ALA A 378 -43.81 -54.15 15.63
CA ALA A 378 -43.92 -54.95 14.39
C ALA A 378 -44.91 -54.54 13.25
N SER A 379 -44.42 -54.25 12.08
CA SER A 379 -44.37 -55.13 10.89
C SER A 379 -44.46 -54.35 9.57
N THR A 380 -43.52 -54.69 8.72
CA THR A 380 -43.60 -54.89 7.25
C THR A 380 -44.14 -53.73 6.39
N ASP A 381 -43.52 -53.24 5.35
CA ASP A 381 -42.82 -53.83 4.21
C ASP A 381 -42.26 -52.76 3.26
N GLN A 382 -41.14 -53.13 2.63
CA GLN A 382 -40.68 -52.79 1.27
C GLN A 382 -40.30 -51.33 0.95
N ALA A 383 -39.10 -51.04 0.71
CA ALA A 383 -38.06 -51.44 -0.22
C ALA A 383 -37.55 -50.26 -1.04
N THR A 384 -36.29 -50.28 -1.25
CA THR A 384 -35.39 -49.68 -2.23
C THR A 384 -34.75 -48.36 -1.80
N GLY A 385 -33.44 -48.17 -1.71
CA GLY A 385 -32.27 -48.91 -2.09
C GLY A 385 -31.13 -47.90 -2.30
N PHE A 386 -29.91 -48.35 -2.06
CA PHE A 386 -28.61 -47.69 -2.28
C PHE A 386 -28.17 -46.76 -1.13
N GLY A 387 -27.13 -47.00 -0.39
CA GLY A 387 -25.96 -47.84 -0.55
C GLY A 387 -24.76 -47.06 -0.06
N GLY A 388 -24.05 -47.58 0.93
CA GLY A 388 -22.66 -47.31 1.00
C GLY A 388 -22.07 -46.68 2.29
N ALA A 389 -21.62 -47.60 3.09
CA ALA A 389 -20.35 -47.67 3.84
C ALA A 389 -20.25 -46.94 5.19
N ALA A 390 -20.45 -47.78 6.19
CA ALA A 390 -20.06 -47.56 7.59
C ALA A 390 -18.57 -47.86 7.79
N GLY A 391 -17.93 -47.07 8.63
CA GLY A 391 -16.67 -47.37 9.26
C GLY A 391 -16.81 -47.27 10.77
N ARG A 392 -16.88 -48.41 11.40
CA ARG A 392 -16.86 -48.61 12.86
C ARG A 392 -15.45 -48.38 13.40
N PHE A 393 -15.36 -47.76 14.58
CA PHE A 393 -14.44 -48.13 15.68
C PHE A 393 -15.10 -47.62 16.96
N GLY A 394 -15.43 -48.34 17.92
CA GLY A 394 -14.86 -49.40 18.68
C GLY A 394 -14.51 -48.82 20.05
N SER A 395 -15.50 -48.90 21.01
CA SER A 395 -15.30 -48.63 22.43
C SER A 395 -14.56 -49.81 23.06
N SER A 396 -13.62 -49.55 23.97
CA SER A 396 -13.23 -50.53 24.99
C SER A 396 -13.09 -49.84 26.33
N THR A 397 -13.95 -50.27 27.18
CA THR A 397 -14.00 -50.06 28.62
C THR A 397 -13.04 -50.99 29.34
N GLY A 398 -12.54 -50.52 30.50
CA GLY A 398 -12.42 -51.40 31.64
C GLY A 398 -11.09 -51.40 32.38
N PRO A 399 -11.12 -51.85 33.60
CA PRO A 399 -10.74 -50.98 34.71
C PRO A 399 -9.57 -51.57 35.51
N VAL A 400 -9.29 -51.01 36.69
CA VAL A 400 -8.77 -51.61 37.92
C VAL A 400 -7.42 -51.14 38.46
N ALA A 401 -7.52 -50.44 39.53
CA ALA A 401 -7.05 -50.69 40.90
C ALA A 401 -5.56 -50.89 41.19
N GLY A 402 -5.12 -50.14 42.16
CA GLY A 402 -4.33 -50.74 43.23
C GLY A 402 -3.22 -49.89 43.80
N SER A 403 -3.49 -49.27 44.92
CA SER A 403 -2.72 -49.27 46.19
C SER A 403 -1.23 -48.81 46.20
N GLY A 404 -0.94 -47.90 47.11
CA GLY A 404 0.34 -47.82 47.81
C GLY A 404 0.79 -46.39 48.11
N GLY A 405 0.50 -45.84 49.27
CA GLY A 405 1.22 -44.69 49.84
C GLY A 405 2.42 -45.22 50.66
N PRO A 406 3.04 -44.44 51.56
CA PRO A 406 3.32 -43.00 51.54
C PRO A 406 4.81 -42.70 51.78
N ALA A 407 5.32 -41.53 51.51
CA ALA A 407 6.46 -40.90 52.20
C ALA A 407 6.57 -39.44 51.85
N ASP A 408 6.26 -38.62 52.74
CA ASP A 408 6.99 -37.64 53.55
C ASP A 408 8.17 -36.92 52.87
N GLY A 409 8.14 -35.58 52.90
CA GLY A 409 9.35 -34.82 52.70
C GLY A 409 9.18 -33.41 52.07
N GLY A 410 9.07 -32.41 52.89
CA GLY A 410 9.77 -31.16 52.58
C GLY A 410 8.95 -29.97 52.08
N TYR A 411 8.40 -29.19 52.98
CA TYR A 411 7.99 -27.81 52.74
C TYR A 411 9.20 -26.92 52.42
N GLY A 412 9.27 -26.40 51.19
CA GLY A 412 10.13 -25.30 50.79
C GLY A 412 9.29 -24.13 50.36
N SER A 413 8.97 -23.23 51.26
CA SER A 413 8.34 -21.93 50.97
C SER A 413 9.33 -21.05 50.23
N ALA A 414 9.20 -20.91 48.91
CA ALA A 414 9.82 -19.83 48.18
C ALA A 414 8.87 -18.64 48.16
N SER A 415 9.05 -17.76 49.12
CA SER A 415 8.48 -16.39 49.07
C SER A 415 9.09 -15.67 47.91
N ARG A 416 8.32 -15.50 46.85
CA ARG A 416 8.65 -14.55 45.79
C ARG A 416 8.41 -13.15 46.32
N ASN A 417 9.49 -12.43 46.58
CA ASN A 417 9.49 -11.01 46.80
C ASN A 417 8.82 -10.32 45.63
N PHE A 418 7.61 -9.85 45.79
CA PHE A 418 7.03 -8.81 44.95
C PHE A 418 7.81 -7.54 45.23
N GLY A 419 8.55 -7.09 44.19
CA GLY A 419 9.22 -5.82 44.24
C GLY A 419 8.25 -4.70 44.59
N GLN A 420 8.68 -3.87 45.53
CA GLN A 420 7.98 -2.68 45.98
C GLN A 420 7.65 -1.80 44.75
N TYR A 421 6.38 -1.74 44.42
CA TYR A 421 5.84 -0.68 43.58
C TYR A 421 5.97 0.62 44.35
N VAL A 422 6.82 1.52 43.87
CA VAL A 422 6.88 2.91 44.35
C VAL A 422 5.60 3.58 43.90
N ASP A 423 4.74 3.81 44.86
CA ASP A 423 3.44 4.47 44.75
C ASP A 423 3.65 5.97 44.41
N ARG A 424 3.51 6.33 43.12
CA ARG A 424 3.40 7.72 42.70
C ARG A 424 1.93 8.12 42.66
N ARG A 425 1.34 8.27 43.83
CA ARG A 425 -0.09 8.53 44.02
C ARG A 425 -0.46 10.00 44.13
N GLU A 426 0.28 10.93 43.61
CA GLU A 426 -0.11 12.33 43.85
C GLU A 426 -0.77 13.07 42.69
N ASP A 427 -0.83 12.50 41.45
CA ASP A 427 -1.31 13.27 40.28
C ASP A 427 -2.38 12.62 39.40
N TYR A 428 -2.99 11.49 39.79
CA TYR A 428 -4.11 10.93 39.01
C TYR A 428 -5.45 11.19 39.71
N GLY A 429 -6.25 12.01 39.00
CA GLY A 429 -7.53 12.54 39.41
C GLY A 429 -8.45 11.55 40.14
N LYS A 430 -9.13 12.06 41.12
CA LYS A 430 -10.08 11.46 42.05
C LYS A 430 -11.27 10.68 41.44
N LEU A 431 -11.25 10.35 40.14
CA LEU A 431 -12.33 9.59 39.47
C LEU A 431 -12.21 8.09 39.62
N PHE A 432 -11.11 7.54 40.15
CA PHE A 432 -10.85 6.12 40.20
C PHE A 432 -10.52 5.56 41.61
N GLU A 433 -10.79 6.29 42.68
CA GLU A 433 -10.53 5.79 44.04
C GLU A 433 -11.53 4.68 44.52
N GLU A 434 -12.61 4.45 43.76
CA GLU A 434 -13.52 3.33 44.04
C GLU A 434 -13.42 2.26 42.96
N LYS A 435 -12.38 1.45 43.04
CA LYS A 435 -12.03 0.40 42.04
C LYS A 435 -12.91 -0.86 42.06
N THR A 436 -14.01 -0.90 42.76
CA THR A 436 -14.88 -2.09 42.79
C THR A 436 -16.34 -1.71 42.78
N LEU A 437 -16.78 -1.15 41.66
CA LEU A 437 -18.22 -1.25 41.36
C LEU A 437 -18.45 -2.61 40.74
N PRO A 438 -19.25 -3.51 41.36
CA PRO A 438 -19.72 -4.67 40.67
C PRO A 438 -20.60 -4.14 39.54
N VAL A 439 -20.11 -4.20 38.31
CA VAL A 439 -20.87 -3.90 37.09
C VAL A 439 -21.91 -4.99 36.96
N THR A 440 -22.98 -4.91 37.76
CA THR A 440 -23.99 -5.96 37.88
C THR A 440 -25.04 -5.91 36.78
N GLN A 441 -25.15 -4.79 36.05
CA GLN A 441 -26.08 -4.68 34.94
C GLN A 441 -25.42 -3.90 33.79
N THR A 442 -25.09 -4.58 32.70
CA THR A 442 -24.64 -4.00 31.46
C THR A 442 -25.72 -4.11 30.40
N ILE A 443 -26.09 -3.01 29.78
CA ILE A 443 -27.02 -2.96 28.67
C ILE A 443 -26.19 -2.72 27.38
N ILE A 444 -26.45 -3.52 26.35
CA ILE A 444 -25.83 -3.35 25.05
C ILE A 444 -26.83 -2.60 24.15
N LEU A 445 -26.43 -1.45 23.64
CA LEU A 445 -27.23 -0.63 22.74
C LEU A 445 -26.70 -0.77 21.32
N ASP A 446 -27.53 -1.31 20.42
CA ASP A 446 -27.25 -1.48 18.98
C ASP A 446 -25.92 -2.24 18.69
N GLY A 447 -25.45 -3.07 19.62
CA GLY A 447 -24.14 -3.74 19.49
C GLY A 447 -22.92 -2.82 19.42
N LYS A 448 -23.15 -1.48 19.54
CA LYS A 448 -22.13 -0.43 19.39
C LYS A 448 -21.74 0.23 20.70
N TYR A 449 -22.64 0.27 21.67
CA TYR A 449 -22.43 0.93 22.95
C TYR A 449 -22.73 -0.01 24.10
N ILE A 450 -21.95 0.09 25.16
CA ILE A 450 -22.21 -0.54 26.45
C ILE A 450 -22.64 0.57 27.39
N VAL A 451 -23.76 0.39 28.05
CA VAL A 451 -24.28 1.30 29.06
C VAL A 451 -24.31 0.56 30.42
N SER A 452 -23.69 1.17 31.40
CA SER A 452 -23.63 0.62 32.77
C SER A 452 -23.95 1.69 33.81
N PRO A 453 -24.73 1.40 34.83
CA PRO A 453 -24.95 2.32 35.94
C PRO A 453 -23.67 2.53 36.73
N VAL A 454 -23.42 3.76 37.12
CA VAL A 454 -22.34 4.20 38.02
C VAL A 454 -22.93 5.08 39.12
N ASN A 455 -22.20 5.34 40.20
CA ASN A 455 -22.73 6.02 41.39
C ASN A 455 -23.43 7.35 41.06
N ASP A 456 -22.93 8.13 40.08
CA ASP A 456 -23.45 9.43 39.73
C ASP A 456 -24.23 9.48 38.41
N GLY A 457 -24.62 8.33 37.82
CA GLY A 457 -25.35 8.34 36.56
C GLY A 457 -25.13 7.11 35.68
N LEU A 458 -24.99 7.30 34.37
CA LEU A 458 -24.82 6.25 33.39
C LEU A 458 -23.47 6.41 32.67
N MET A 459 -22.65 5.39 32.73
CA MET A 459 -21.43 5.29 31.91
C MET A 459 -21.81 4.70 30.55
N ILE A 460 -21.44 5.39 29.49
CA ILE A 460 -21.64 4.97 28.10
C ILE A 460 -20.27 4.75 27.47
N VAL A 461 -19.99 3.55 26.99
CA VAL A 461 -18.73 3.13 26.38
C VAL A 461 -18.94 2.76 24.92
N ASN A 462 -18.15 3.33 24.01
CA ASN A 462 -18.14 2.97 22.60
C ASN A 462 -17.30 1.69 22.40
N VAL A 463 -17.95 0.58 22.02
CA VAL A 463 -17.35 -0.75 21.86
C VAL A 463 -16.15 -0.75 20.90
N ARG A 464 -16.30 -0.10 19.74
CA ARG A 464 -15.23 -0.05 18.72
C ARG A 464 -14.00 0.68 19.24
N ARG A 465 -14.19 1.84 19.90
CA ARG A 465 -13.09 2.62 20.46
C ARG A 465 -12.43 1.94 21.66
N ALA A 466 -13.21 1.20 22.45
CA ALA A 466 -12.68 0.37 23.53
C ALA A 466 -11.78 -0.76 22.98
N ARG A 467 -12.23 -1.47 21.95
CA ARG A 467 -11.42 -2.48 21.24
C ARG A 467 -10.15 -1.86 20.65
N GLU A 468 -10.27 -0.67 20.02
CA GLU A 468 -9.12 0.07 19.45
C GLU A 468 -8.07 0.34 20.53
N ARG A 469 -8.47 0.78 21.73
CA ARG A 469 -7.53 1.05 22.83
C ARG A 469 -6.83 -0.22 23.31
N ILE A 470 -7.57 -1.27 23.56
CA ILE A 470 -7.02 -2.54 24.04
C ILE A 470 -6.03 -3.13 23.02
N LEU A 471 -6.37 -3.09 21.73
CA LEU A 471 -5.50 -3.56 20.65
C LEU A 471 -4.26 -2.69 20.48
N PHE A 472 -4.38 -1.37 20.69
CA PHE A 472 -3.25 -0.44 20.68
C PHE A 472 -2.23 -0.79 21.77
N ASP A 473 -2.69 -0.97 23.00
CA ASP A 473 -1.81 -1.31 24.14
C ASP A 473 -1.14 -2.69 23.94
N ARG A 474 -1.87 -3.68 23.38
CA ARG A 474 -1.30 -4.98 23.02
C ARG A 474 -0.24 -4.87 21.94
N ALA A 475 -0.50 -4.14 20.86
CA ALA A 475 0.45 -3.96 19.77
C ALA A 475 1.70 -3.21 20.23
N LEU A 476 1.54 -2.18 21.08
CA LEU A 476 2.66 -1.44 21.66
C LEU A 476 3.49 -2.33 22.60
N ALA A 477 2.85 -3.14 23.41
CA ALA A 477 3.52 -4.12 24.29
C ALA A 477 4.28 -5.18 23.45
N ALA A 478 3.69 -5.67 22.38
CA ALA A 478 4.34 -6.61 21.45
C ALA A 478 5.63 -6.02 20.84
N LEU A 479 5.58 -4.76 20.40
CA LEU A 479 6.75 -4.06 19.83
C LEU A 479 7.85 -3.80 20.86
N THR A 480 7.46 -3.47 22.12
CA THR A 480 8.42 -3.09 23.16
C THR A 480 8.95 -4.28 23.96
N LYS A 481 8.12 -5.28 24.23
CA LYS A 481 8.46 -6.42 25.10
C LYS A 481 8.67 -7.74 24.36
N ASN A 482 8.46 -7.79 23.04
CA ASN A 482 8.44 -9.00 22.22
C ASN A 482 7.41 -10.07 22.68
N GLU A 483 6.33 -9.63 23.32
CA GLU A 483 5.23 -10.49 23.74
C GLU A 483 4.16 -10.45 22.66
N HIS A 484 4.16 -11.41 21.75
CA HIS A 484 3.16 -11.50 20.69
C HIS A 484 2.58 -12.90 20.60
N VAL A 485 1.32 -12.99 20.18
CA VAL A 485 0.66 -14.23 19.82
C VAL A 485 0.26 -14.15 18.36
N THR A 486 0.69 -15.15 17.61
CA THR A 486 0.38 -15.28 16.18
C THR A 486 -0.74 -16.27 15.97
N GLN A 487 -1.81 -15.86 15.30
CA GLN A 487 -2.87 -16.73 14.83
C GLN A 487 -2.52 -17.23 13.42
N ALA A 488 -2.30 -18.55 13.28
CA ALA A 488 -2.00 -19.13 11.97
C ALA A 488 -3.23 -19.06 11.05
N ASN A 489 -3.00 -18.68 9.81
CA ASN A 489 -4.02 -18.72 8.77
C ASN A 489 -4.22 -20.17 8.31
N MET A 490 -5.47 -20.63 8.21
CA MET A 490 -5.77 -21.96 7.67
C MET A 490 -5.27 -22.09 6.21
N PHE A 491 -5.35 -21.00 5.44
CA PHE A 491 -4.79 -20.89 4.10
C PHE A 491 -3.86 -19.68 4.06
N PRO A 492 -2.57 -19.87 3.70
CA PRO A 492 -1.63 -18.77 3.52
C PRO A 492 -2.13 -17.77 2.48
N VAL A 493 -2.00 -16.49 2.76
CA VAL A 493 -2.45 -15.41 1.88
C VAL A 493 -1.26 -14.90 1.06
N LYS A 494 -1.31 -15.09 -0.26
CA LYS A 494 -0.34 -14.53 -1.20
C LYS A 494 -0.64 -13.05 -1.44
N VAL A 495 0.36 -12.17 -1.22
CA VAL A 495 0.26 -10.72 -1.42
C VAL A 495 1.34 -10.25 -2.38
N GLU A 496 0.94 -9.76 -3.54
CA GLU A 496 1.84 -9.15 -4.53
C GLU A 496 2.11 -7.70 -4.10
N VAL A 497 3.26 -7.46 -3.49
CA VAL A 497 3.63 -6.15 -2.93
C VAL A 497 4.41 -5.28 -3.91
N GLY A 498 4.93 -5.88 -4.98
CA GLY A 498 5.82 -5.24 -5.94
C GLY A 498 7.26 -5.11 -5.41
N ALA A 499 8.22 -4.96 -6.32
CA ALA A 499 9.65 -4.99 -5.99
C ALA A 499 10.10 -3.90 -5.01
N ALA A 500 9.51 -2.70 -5.09
CA ALA A 500 9.82 -1.58 -4.20
C ALA A 500 9.40 -1.86 -2.75
N ASN A 501 8.17 -2.32 -2.54
CA ASN A 501 7.66 -2.65 -1.21
C ASN A 501 8.30 -3.93 -0.66
N ARG A 502 8.69 -4.86 -1.56
CA ARG A 502 9.40 -6.06 -1.17
C ARG A 502 10.78 -5.74 -0.56
N ALA A 503 11.51 -4.78 -1.10
CA ALA A 503 12.77 -4.34 -0.52
C ALA A 503 12.58 -3.74 0.90
N ILE A 504 11.48 -2.98 1.12
CA ILE A 504 11.14 -2.46 2.45
C ILE A 504 10.81 -3.60 3.42
N PHE A 505 10.04 -4.59 2.95
CA PHE A 505 9.73 -5.78 3.75
C PHE A 505 10.99 -6.52 4.17
N ASP A 506 11.91 -6.81 3.24
CA ASP A 506 13.14 -7.55 3.51
C ASP A 506 14.02 -6.89 4.58
N ASP A 507 14.05 -5.55 4.61
CA ASP A 507 14.78 -4.77 5.62
C ASP A 507 14.09 -4.77 6.99
N LYS A 508 12.78 -4.67 7.01
CA LYS A 508 12.00 -4.41 8.24
C LYS A 508 11.10 -5.58 8.65
N ALA A 509 11.31 -6.77 8.08
CA ALA A 509 10.53 -7.98 8.40
C ALA A 509 10.50 -8.30 9.90
N GLY A 510 11.60 -8.05 10.62
CA GLY A 510 11.69 -8.25 12.06
C GLY A 510 10.69 -7.43 12.88
N ILE A 511 10.26 -6.25 12.39
CA ILE A 511 9.24 -5.43 13.06
C ILE A 511 7.86 -6.08 12.91
N LEU A 512 7.54 -6.61 11.73
CA LEU A 512 6.28 -7.31 11.47
C LEU A 512 6.20 -8.60 12.28
N THR A 513 7.30 -9.34 12.40
CA THR A 513 7.38 -10.52 13.26
C THR A 513 7.11 -10.18 14.73
N LYS A 514 7.69 -9.09 15.25
CA LYS A 514 7.42 -8.61 16.61
C LYS A 514 5.95 -8.27 16.84
N LEU A 515 5.25 -7.80 15.82
CA LEU A 515 3.81 -7.53 15.86
C LEU A 515 2.94 -8.78 15.83
N GLY A 516 3.54 -9.96 15.65
CA GLY A 516 2.83 -11.23 15.57
C GLY A 516 2.43 -11.66 14.17
N PHE A 517 3.04 -11.09 13.13
CA PHE A 517 2.88 -11.58 11.77
C PHE A 517 3.87 -12.70 11.49
N ASP A 518 3.38 -13.78 10.88
CA ASP A 518 4.22 -14.80 10.24
C ASP A 518 4.14 -14.59 8.72
N ILE A 519 5.19 -13.99 8.17
CA ILE A 519 5.27 -13.64 6.75
C ILE A 519 6.57 -14.19 6.17
N THR A 520 6.44 -14.93 5.07
CA THR A 520 7.59 -15.48 4.33
C THR A 520 7.71 -14.82 2.95
N PRO A 521 8.94 -14.53 2.51
CA PRO A 521 9.20 -14.03 1.18
C PRO A 521 8.93 -15.09 0.10
N PHE A 522 8.34 -14.69 -1.03
CA PHE A 522 8.07 -15.56 -2.17
C PHE A 522 8.36 -14.83 -3.49
N GLY A 523 9.36 -15.32 -4.25
CA GLY A 523 9.79 -14.63 -5.47
C GLY A 523 10.43 -13.25 -5.21
N THR A 524 10.37 -12.35 -6.18
CA THR A 524 11.01 -11.02 -6.15
C THR A 524 10.08 -9.89 -5.72
N ASP A 525 8.78 -10.07 -5.85
CA ASP A 525 7.74 -9.04 -5.71
C ASP A 525 6.58 -9.44 -4.80
N THR A 526 6.63 -10.64 -4.25
CA THR A 526 5.51 -11.27 -3.52
C THR A 526 5.95 -11.67 -2.11
N ILE A 527 4.99 -11.68 -1.18
CA ILE A 527 5.12 -12.25 0.16
C ILE A 527 3.94 -13.16 0.45
N VAL A 528 4.12 -14.12 1.35
CA VAL A 528 3.07 -15.04 1.82
C VAL A 528 2.86 -14.83 3.31
N VAL A 529 1.62 -14.52 3.70
CA VAL A 529 1.20 -14.33 5.08
C VAL A 529 0.64 -15.64 5.61
N ASN A 530 1.42 -16.33 6.44
CA ASN A 530 1.04 -17.59 7.07
C ASN A 530 0.24 -17.39 8.36
N GLY A 531 0.45 -16.24 9.02
CA GLY A 531 -0.22 -15.90 10.27
C GLY A 531 -0.35 -14.40 10.49
N VAL A 532 -1.36 -14.01 11.24
CA VAL A 532 -1.65 -12.62 11.65
C VAL A 532 -1.67 -12.52 13.18
N PRO A 533 -1.53 -11.32 13.77
CA PRO A 533 -1.67 -11.16 15.21
C PRO A 533 -3.04 -11.64 15.71
N GLU A 534 -3.11 -12.16 16.95
CA GLU A 534 -4.35 -12.63 17.57
C GLU A 534 -5.42 -11.54 17.60
N GLY A 535 -6.66 -11.91 17.24
CA GLY A 535 -7.82 -11.00 17.21
C GLY A 535 -8.01 -10.27 15.88
N TYR A 536 -7.22 -10.58 14.86
CA TYR A 536 -7.34 -9.99 13.52
C TYR A 536 -8.00 -10.96 12.53
N SER A 537 -8.64 -10.39 11.50
CA SER A 537 -9.30 -11.18 10.46
C SER A 537 -8.27 -11.85 9.55
N CYS A 538 -8.43 -13.16 9.33
CA CYS A 538 -7.64 -13.95 8.38
C CYS A 538 -8.18 -13.87 6.93
N GLU A 539 -9.18 -13.04 6.66
CA GLU A 539 -9.76 -12.85 5.32
C GLU A 539 -8.73 -12.23 4.36
N ALA A 540 -8.52 -12.86 3.21
CA ALA A 540 -7.43 -12.50 2.28
C ALA A 540 -7.41 -11.01 1.91
N GLY A 541 -8.57 -10.41 1.59
CA GLY A 541 -8.65 -8.98 1.24
C GLY A 541 -8.26 -8.05 2.39
N LYS A 542 -8.64 -8.38 3.62
CA LYS A 542 -8.29 -7.60 4.80
C LYS A 542 -6.81 -7.74 5.16
N VAL A 543 -6.27 -8.96 5.05
CA VAL A 543 -4.83 -9.23 5.25
C VAL A 543 -4.00 -8.45 4.24
N GLN A 544 -4.39 -8.47 2.96
CA GLN A 544 -3.70 -7.73 1.91
C GLN A 544 -3.69 -6.23 2.19
N THR A 545 -4.83 -5.63 2.53
CA THR A 545 -4.94 -4.20 2.87
C THR A 545 -4.06 -3.85 4.07
N MET A 546 -4.07 -4.70 5.12
CA MET A 546 -3.27 -4.50 6.32
C MET A 546 -1.78 -4.51 6.02
N VAL A 547 -1.30 -5.46 5.21
CA VAL A 547 0.11 -5.52 4.80
C VAL A 547 0.53 -4.27 4.05
N PHE A 548 -0.26 -3.80 3.08
CA PHE A 548 0.06 -2.58 2.34
C PHE A 548 0.09 -1.34 3.24
N ASP A 549 -0.86 -1.21 4.16
CA ASP A 549 -0.92 -0.10 5.11
C ASP A 549 0.31 -0.09 6.04
N LEU A 550 0.76 -1.26 6.50
CA LEU A 550 1.97 -1.37 7.33
C LEU A 550 3.24 -1.07 6.54
N LEU A 551 3.37 -1.58 5.32
CA LEU A 551 4.51 -1.27 4.45
C LEU A 551 4.58 0.22 4.12
N LEU A 552 3.45 0.90 3.99
CA LEU A 552 3.40 2.35 3.80
C LEU A 552 3.98 3.09 5.02
N ILE A 553 3.60 2.72 6.25
CA ILE A 553 4.16 3.30 7.47
C ILE A 553 5.66 3.02 7.58
N LEU A 554 6.08 1.78 7.26
CA LEU A 554 7.49 1.39 7.27
C LEU A 554 8.31 2.13 6.20
N SER A 555 7.68 2.63 5.13
CA SER A 555 8.33 3.42 4.10
C SER A 555 8.50 4.90 4.46
N ASP A 556 7.81 5.37 5.52
CA ASP A 556 7.87 6.78 5.94
C ASP A 556 8.99 6.98 6.95
N ASP A 557 10.06 7.66 6.50
CA ASP A 557 11.22 7.99 7.34
C ASP A 557 11.00 9.20 8.27
N SER A 558 9.88 9.91 8.16
CA SER A 558 9.55 11.01 9.09
C SER A 558 9.35 10.51 10.52
N SER A 559 9.12 9.20 10.67
CA SER A 559 8.95 8.47 11.93
C SER A 559 10.27 7.89 12.48
N SER A 560 11.44 8.38 12.07
CA SER A 560 12.75 7.78 12.43
C SER A 560 13.14 7.93 13.91
N LEU A 561 12.34 8.63 14.71
CA LEU A 561 12.50 8.63 16.16
C LEU A 561 11.99 7.31 16.75
N PRO A 562 12.82 6.56 17.53
CA PRO A 562 12.38 5.38 18.24
C PRO A 562 11.13 5.69 19.07
N GLY A 563 10.11 4.86 18.96
CA GLY A 563 8.82 5.02 19.64
C GLY A 563 7.73 5.72 18.84
N VAL A 564 8.05 6.60 17.88
CA VAL A 564 7.03 7.24 17.03
C VAL A 564 6.52 6.26 15.97
N MET A 565 7.41 5.52 15.36
CA MET A 565 7.05 4.49 14.38
C MET A 565 6.28 3.34 15.02
N GLU A 566 6.73 2.86 16.19
CA GLU A 566 6.02 1.82 16.93
C GLU A 566 4.61 2.28 17.32
N SER A 567 4.46 3.52 17.79
CA SER A 567 3.16 4.08 18.13
C SER A 567 2.24 4.20 16.91
N ALA A 568 2.75 4.69 15.77
CA ALA A 568 1.98 4.80 14.52
C ALA A 568 1.55 3.43 13.99
N MET A 569 2.43 2.43 14.07
CA MET A 569 2.10 1.05 13.69
C MET A 569 1.06 0.44 14.62
N ALA A 570 1.23 0.60 15.93
CA ALA A 570 0.27 0.12 16.93
C ALA A 570 -1.10 0.77 16.75
N GLU A 571 -1.15 2.08 16.47
CA GLU A 571 -2.40 2.80 16.19
C GLU A 571 -3.10 2.25 14.94
N LYS A 572 -2.36 2.06 13.85
CA LYS A 572 -2.92 1.57 12.59
C LYS A 572 -3.47 0.16 12.72
N ILE A 573 -2.70 -0.73 13.33
CA ILE A 573 -3.11 -2.11 13.61
C ILE A 573 -4.37 -2.11 14.48
N ALA A 574 -4.37 -1.35 15.58
CA ALA A 574 -5.51 -1.27 16.49
C ALA A 574 -6.80 -0.80 15.80
N LEU A 575 -6.70 0.22 14.94
CA LEU A 575 -7.82 0.74 14.17
C LEU A 575 -8.40 -0.32 13.22
N MET A 576 -7.54 -1.11 12.57
CA MET A 576 -7.94 -2.16 11.65
C MET A 576 -8.60 -3.33 12.39
N GLY A 577 -8.00 -3.80 13.48
CA GLY A 577 -8.55 -4.87 14.32
C GLY A 577 -9.90 -4.48 14.92
N ALA A 578 -10.03 -3.26 15.45
CA ALA A 578 -11.29 -2.77 16.00
C ALA A 578 -12.41 -2.64 14.95
N SER A 579 -12.05 -2.39 13.69
CA SER A 579 -13.01 -2.29 12.58
C SER A 579 -13.49 -3.65 12.07
N SER A 580 -12.72 -4.71 12.30
CA SER A 580 -13.05 -6.08 11.89
C SER A 580 -13.89 -6.83 12.93
N GLY A 581 -14.06 -6.29 14.13
CA GLY A 581 -14.80 -6.92 15.21
C GLY A 581 -16.30 -6.98 14.94
N ALA A 582 -16.92 -8.14 15.23
CA ALA A 582 -18.37 -8.32 15.16
C ALA A 582 -19.12 -7.38 16.10
N ALA A 583 -20.39 -7.08 15.79
CA ALA A 583 -21.28 -6.38 16.71
C ALA A 583 -21.37 -7.14 18.04
N MET A 584 -21.34 -6.42 19.16
CA MET A 584 -21.41 -7.01 20.48
C MET A 584 -22.84 -7.45 20.78
N THR A 585 -23.02 -8.72 21.14
CA THR A 585 -24.35 -9.28 21.45
C THR A 585 -24.41 -9.89 22.83
N SER A 586 -23.27 -10.28 23.41
CA SER A 586 -23.19 -10.98 24.68
C SER A 586 -22.87 -10.04 25.85
N PRO A 587 -23.70 -10.02 26.93
CA PRO A 587 -23.37 -9.27 28.15
C PRO A 587 -22.06 -9.73 28.81
N MET A 588 -21.69 -11.00 28.63
CA MET A 588 -20.42 -11.53 29.14
C MET A 588 -19.23 -10.95 28.40
N GLU A 589 -19.32 -10.87 27.07
CA GLU A 589 -18.29 -10.19 26.26
C GLU A 589 -18.18 -8.71 26.61
N ALA A 590 -19.32 -8.03 26.84
CA ALA A 590 -19.33 -6.63 27.26
C ALA A 590 -18.58 -6.42 28.57
N ARG A 591 -18.77 -7.32 29.53
CA ARG A 591 -18.06 -7.28 30.84
C ARG A 591 -16.56 -7.50 30.63
N HIS A 592 -16.15 -8.52 29.87
CA HIS A 592 -14.73 -8.76 29.56
C HIS A 592 -14.06 -7.56 28.84
N LEU A 593 -14.80 -6.91 27.94
CA LEU A 593 -14.30 -5.72 27.27
C LEU A 593 -14.10 -4.54 28.25
N LEU A 594 -15.05 -4.33 29.17
CA LEU A 594 -14.94 -3.29 30.20
C LEU A 594 -13.78 -3.57 31.16
N ASP A 595 -13.63 -4.80 31.63
CA ASP A 595 -12.51 -5.18 32.50
C ASP A 595 -11.15 -4.97 31.82
N ALA A 596 -11.04 -5.37 30.56
CA ALA A 596 -9.84 -5.15 29.75
C ALA A 596 -9.57 -3.66 29.50
N LEU A 597 -10.62 -2.86 29.24
CA LEU A 597 -10.50 -1.42 29.04
C LEU A 597 -10.03 -0.71 30.32
N ILE A 598 -10.60 -1.06 31.48
CA ILE A 598 -10.21 -0.46 32.77
C ILE A 598 -8.76 -0.83 33.12
N SER A 599 -8.32 -2.01 32.70
CA SER A 599 -6.92 -2.45 32.87
C SER A 599 -5.94 -1.85 31.85
N SER A 600 -6.44 -1.13 30.84
CA SER A 600 -5.63 -0.49 29.80
C SER A 600 -4.89 0.73 30.34
N SER A 601 -3.88 1.21 29.59
CA SER A 601 -3.08 2.36 29.98
C SER A 601 -3.87 3.68 30.02
N ASN A 602 -4.97 3.77 29.26
CA ASN A 602 -5.89 4.90 29.25
C ASN A 602 -7.30 4.44 28.84
N ALA A 603 -8.21 4.40 29.78
CA ALA A 603 -9.59 3.97 29.53
C ALA A 603 -10.47 5.04 28.85
N GLU A 604 -10.05 6.31 28.86
CA GLU A 604 -10.86 7.43 28.37
C GLU A 604 -10.64 7.75 26.90
N LEU A 605 -9.39 7.59 26.41
CA LEU A 605 -8.96 8.04 25.07
C LEU A 605 -8.35 6.87 24.28
N THR A 606 -8.65 6.80 22.97
CA THR A 606 -7.96 5.91 22.04
C THR A 606 -6.50 6.35 21.83
N GLY A 607 -5.68 5.55 21.16
CA GLY A 607 -4.34 5.96 20.72
C GLY A 607 -4.35 7.25 19.90
N SER A 608 -5.41 7.47 19.10
CA SER A 608 -5.64 8.66 18.28
C SER A 608 -6.31 9.83 19.02
N GLY A 609 -6.48 9.76 20.35
CA GLY A 609 -7.06 10.83 21.17
C GLY A 609 -8.59 10.97 21.11
N LYS A 610 -9.32 9.98 20.58
CA LYS A 610 -10.80 9.99 20.54
C LYS A 610 -11.37 9.46 21.86
N ARG A 611 -12.41 10.12 22.38
CA ARG A 611 -13.08 9.72 23.62
C ARG A 611 -13.73 8.35 23.48
N ILE A 612 -13.44 7.43 24.41
CA ILE A 612 -13.95 6.06 24.47
C ILE A 612 -15.23 5.99 25.29
N MET A 613 -15.22 6.61 26.48
CA MET A 613 -16.34 6.59 27.41
C MET A 613 -16.80 7.99 27.79
N THR A 614 -18.03 8.08 28.24
CA THR A 614 -18.60 9.29 28.83
C THR A 614 -19.55 8.91 29.95
N ILE A 615 -19.62 9.73 30.99
CA ILE A 615 -20.57 9.58 32.09
C ILE A 615 -21.66 10.64 31.90
N VAL A 616 -22.90 10.21 31.82
CA VAL A 616 -24.08 11.09 31.82
C VAL A 616 -24.58 11.14 33.26
N THR A 617 -24.42 12.28 33.92
CA THR A 617 -24.80 12.42 35.33
C THR A 617 -26.32 12.41 35.51
N THR A 618 -26.79 12.00 36.68
CA THR A 618 -28.23 12.00 37.03
C THR A 618 -28.88 13.36 36.80
N SER A 619 -28.17 14.45 37.12
CA SER A 619 -28.65 15.82 36.88
C SER A 619 -28.75 16.18 35.37
N GLN A 620 -27.98 15.53 34.52
CA GLN A 620 -28.12 15.69 33.06
C GLN A 620 -29.30 14.90 32.51
N VAL A 621 -29.56 13.72 33.08
CA VAL A 621 -30.75 12.92 32.73
C VAL A 621 -32.01 13.64 33.18
N GLU A 622 -32.07 14.20 34.40
CA GLU A 622 -33.23 14.95 34.93
C GLU A 622 -33.54 16.20 34.06
N LYS A 623 -32.57 16.81 33.43
CA LYS A 623 -32.79 17.96 32.51
C LYS A 623 -33.43 17.57 31.19
N LEU A 624 -33.57 16.30 30.87
CA LEU A 624 -34.25 15.82 29.67
C LEU A 624 -35.74 15.65 29.88
N PHE A 625 -36.20 15.64 31.13
CA PHE A 625 -37.60 15.57 31.54
C PHE A 625 -38.07 16.87 32.21
#